data_733f20c07814058d16f7d145f65f260a
#
_entry.id   733f20c07814058d16f7d145f65f260a
#
_cell.length_a   1.000
_cell.length_b   1.000
_cell.length_c   1.000
_cell.angle_alpha   90.00
_cell.angle_beta   90.00
_cell.angle_gamma   90.00
#
_symmetry.space_group_name_H-M   'P 1'
#
loop_
_entity.id
_entity.type
_entity.pdbx_description
1 polymer ?
#
loop_
_entity_poly.entity_id
_entity_poly.type
_entity_poly.pdbx_seq_one_letter_code
_entity_poly.pdbx_strand_id
1 'polypeptide(L)'
;LTDTNFTDRNFTEMRNCSFNTTTVVRDKKHTEYALFYKLDIVSLKNGTNSTEYRLINCDTSRVTQACPKVSFDPIPIHYCAPAGYAILKCNNKTFNGTGPCNNVSTVQCTHGIMPVVSTQLLLNGSKAEGEIIIRSENITNNVKSIIVHLNESVKIVCTRPNNNTRKSIRIGPGQAFYATNGIIGDIRQAHCNISAENWTDTLHRVSKKLAEYFPNKAIRFQPSSGGDLEITRHSFNCGGEFFYCDTSKLFNGTYMANGTYMFNH
;
A
#
# COMPACT_ATOMS: atom_id res chain seq x y z
N LEU A 1 -16.67 -3.11 21.22
CA LEU A 1 -15.31 -3.11 20.66
C LEU A 1 -15.05 -1.81 19.90
N THR A 2 -13.99 -1.15 20.27
CA THR A 2 -13.51 0.10 19.68
C THR A 2 -12.74 -0.14 18.39
N ASP A 3 -12.36 0.91 17.71
CA ASP A 3 -11.59 0.85 16.49
C ASP A 3 -10.25 0.13 16.68
N THR A 4 -9.85 -0.65 15.67
CA THR A 4 -8.56 -1.32 15.66
C THR A 4 -7.48 -0.34 15.23
N ASN A 5 -6.47 -0.17 16.06
CA ASN A 5 -5.34 0.71 15.82
C ASN A 5 -4.09 -0.11 15.46
N PHE A 6 -3.48 0.20 14.31
CA PHE A 6 -2.25 -0.45 13.83
C PHE A 6 -1.09 0.52 13.98
N THR A 7 -0.16 0.20 14.87
CA THR A 7 1.05 0.98 15.06
C THR A 7 2.26 0.14 14.77
N ASP A 8 3.16 0.65 13.93
CA ASP A 8 4.41 -0.02 13.62
C ASP A 8 5.58 0.80 14.15
N ARG A 9 6.20 0.32 15.20
CA ARG A 9 7.30 1.01 15.87
C ARG A 9 8.65 0.85 15.17
N ASN A 10 8.82 -0.21 14.37
CA ASN A 10 10.15 -0.57 13.85
C ASN A 10 10.52 0.12 12.54
N PHE A 11 9.53 0.60 11.76
CA PHE A 11 9.74 1.07 10.40
C PHE A 11 9.57 2.58 10.22
N THR A 12 9.03 3.27 11.20
CA THR A 12 8.77 4.71 11.15
C THR A 12 9.86 5.55 11.83
N GLU A 13 10.91 4.92 12.33
CA GLU A 13 12.03 5.64 12.92
C GLU A 13 12.85 6.34 11.86
N MET A 14 13.19 7.58 12.15
CA MET A 14 14.04 8.42 11.31
C MET A 14 15.42 8.57 11.95
N ARG A 15 16.43 8.72 11.12
CA ARG A 15 17.80 8.96 11.54
C ARG A 15 18.28 10.29 10.96
N ASN A 16 18.92 11.10 11.79
CA ASN A 16 19.58 12.31 11.34
C ASN A 16 20.95 11.96 10.79
N CYS A 17 21.17 12.22 9.50
CA CYS A 17 22.41 11.96 8.81
C CYS A 17 23.05 13.26 8.34
N SER A 18 24.35 13.37 8.49
CA SER A 18 25.13 14.45 7.91
C SER A 18 25.91 13.97 6.70
N PHE A 19 26.09 14.84 5.75
CA PHE A 19 26.81 14.55 4.51
C PHE A 19 27.44 15.83 3.95
N ASN A 20 28.46 15.65 3.10
CA ASN A 20 29.10 16.75 2.42
C ASN A 20 28.43 17.04 1.08
N THR A 21 28.20 18.32 0.84
CA THR A 21 27.61 18.80 -0.42
C THR A 21 28.39 20.00 -0.95
N THR A 22 28.10 20.41 -2.21
CA THR A 22 28.75 21.54 -2.83
C THR A 22 28.15 22.87 -2.39
N THR A 23 28.94 23.94 -2.43
CA THR A 23 28.48 25.32 -2.28
C THR A 23 28.23 25.95 -3.65
N VAL A 24 27.93 27.25 -3.67
CA VAL A 24 27.82 28.04 -4.92
C VAL A 24 29.12 27.99 -5.74
N VAL A 25 30.26 27.88 -5.04
CA VAL A 25 31.57 27.67 -5.69
C VAL A 25 31.85 26.18 -5.76
N ARG A 26 32.07 25.64 -6.96
CA ARG A 26 32.16 24.21 -7.28
C ARG A 26 33.19 23.45 -6.45
N ASP A 27 34.26 24.08 -6.02
CA ASP A 27 35.38 23.48 -5.30
C ASP A 27 35.25 23.53 -3.79
N LYS A 28 34.22 24.18 -3.29
CA LYS A 28 33.94 24.25 -1.84
C LYS A 28 32.85 23.27 -1.45
N LYS A 29 33.15 22.47 -0.46
CA LYS A 29 32.20 21.52 0.16
C LYS A 29 31.81 22.04 1.53
N HIS A 30 30.59 21.80 1.92
CA HIS A 30 30.10 22.04 3.27
C HIS A 30 29.28 20.86 3.76
N THR A 31 29.13 20.74 5.06
CA THR A 31 28.37 19.67 5.69
C THR A 31 26.93 20.11 5.86
N GLU A 32 26.00 19.28 5.41
CA GLU A 32 24.57 19.43 5.62
C GLU A 32 24.03 18.20 6.34
N TYR A 33 22.86 18.33 6.94
CA TYR A 33 22.16 17.22 7.58
C TYR A 33 20.72 17.12 7.10
N ALA A 34 20.19 15.90 7.13
CA ALA A 34 18.80 15.60 6.78
C ALA A 34 18.32 14.39 7.57
N LEU A 35 17.00 14.27 7.69
CA LEU A 35 16.36 13.12 8.27
C LEU A 35 16.03 12.10 7.19
N PHE A 36 16.39 10.86 7.44
CA PHE A 36 16.08 9.72 6.57
C PHE A 36 15.35 8.65 7.37
N TYR A 37 14.41 7.96 6.71
CA TYR A 37 13.84 6.75 7.28
C TYR A 37 14.89 5.65 7.33
N LYS A 38 14.89 4.85 8.38
CA LYS A 38 15.83 3.72 8.51
C LYS A 38 15.70 2.70 7.38
N LEU A 39 14.52 2.60 6.79
CA LEU A 39 14.27 1.72 5.63
C LEU A 39 15.02 2.15 4.36
N ASP A 40 15.39 3.43 4.26
CA ASP A 40 16.01 4.00 3.05
C ASP A 40 17.54 4.00 3.14
N ILE A 41 18.12 3.62 4.26
CA ILE A 41 19.57 3.64 4.49
C ILE A 41 20.08 2.27 4.89
N VAL A 42 21.31 1.98 4.48
CA VAL A 42 22.02 0.73 4.80
C VAL A 42 23.36 1.07 5.40
N SER A 43 23.73 0.35 6.46
CA SER A 43 25.03 0.49 7.09
C SER A 43 26.15 0.04 6.14
N LEU A 44 27.24 0.82 6.08
CA LEU A 44 28.43 0.49 5.27
C LEU A 44 29.32 -0.57 5.92
N LYS A 45 29.17 -0.77 7.23
CA LYS A 45 29.96 -1.76 7.99
C LYS A 45 29.03 -2.80 8.61
N ASN A 46 29.44 -4.05 8.54
CA ASN A 46 28.74 -5.12 9.24
C ASN A 46 28.97 -4.97 10.74
N GLY A 47 27.94 -4.59 11.48
CA GLY A 47 27.97 -4.45 12.93
C GLY A 47 26.92 -3.46 13.45
N THR A 48 26.53 -3.66 14.70
CA THR A 48 25.47 -2.86 15.36
C THR A 48 25.89 -1.42 15.68
N ASN A 49 27.17 -1.09 15.59
CA ASN A 49 27.72 0.22 15.95
C ASN A 49 28.27 1.01 14.77
N SER A 50 27.77 0.73 13.56
CA SER A 50 28.17 1.51 12.39
C SER A 50 27.56 2.91 12.43
N THR A 51 28.41 3.91 12.20
CA THR A 51 28.00 5.32 12.10
C THR A 51 27.93 5.82 10.65
N GLU A 52 28.31 4.98 9.69
CA GLU A 52 28.34 5.31 8.27
C GLU A 52 27.26 4.55 7.51
N TYR A 53 26.50 5.29 6.70
CA TYR A 53 25.37 4.77 5.95
C TYR A 53 25.42 5.23 4.50
N ARG A 54 24.74 4.52 3.64
CA ARG A 54 24.42 4.93 2.26
C ARG A 54 22.93 4.78 2.01
N LEU A 55 22.43 5.46 1.00
CA LEU A 55 21.06 5.22 0.55
C LEU A 55 20.96 3.81 -0.04
N ILE A 56 19.83 3.16 0.20
CA ILE A 56 19.56 1.84 -0.35
C ILE A 56 19.55 1.90 -1.89
N ASN A 57 20.11 0.89 -2.54
CA ASN A 57 20.24 0.80 -4.00
C ASN A 57 21.10 1.91 -4.66
N CYS A 58 21.81 2.71 -3.90
CA CYS A 58 22.66 3.78 -4.44
C CYS A 58 23.86 3.25 -5.25
N ASP A 59 24.25 2.01 -5.00
CA ASP A 59 25.30 1.30 -5.73
C ASP A 59 24.82 0.60 -7.01
N THR A 60 23.53 0.34 -7.14
CA THR A 60 22.94 -0.45 -8.24
C THR A 60 22.06 0.35 -9.17
N SER A 61 21.51 1.47 -8.70
CA SER A 61 20.58 2.29 -9.48
C SER A 61 20.72 3.76 -9.14
N ARG A 62 20.21 4.60 -10.04
CA ARG A 62 20.12 6.02 -9.77
C ARG A 62 18.90 6.32 -8.93
N VAL A 63 19.06 7.21 -7.97
CA VAL A 63 17.93 7.74 -7.20
C VAL A 63 17.36 8.94 -7.94
N THR A 64 16.07 8.92 -8.20
CA THR A 64 15.35 10.00 -8.86
C THR A 64 14.40 10.67 -7.89
N GLN A 65 14.52 11.98 -7.77
CA GLN A 65 13.62 12.78 -6.94
C GLN A 65 12.38 13.15 -7.73
N ALA A 66 11.23 13.02 -7.10
CA ALA A 66 9.99 13.56 -7.64
C ALA A 66 10.04 15.10 -7.62
N CYS A 67 9.48 15.75 -8.66
CA CYS A 67 9.45 17.20 -8.70
C CYS A 67 8.62 17.76 -7.53
N PRO A 68 9.18 18.66 -6.70
CA PRO A 68 8.46 19.17 -5.52
C PRO A 68 7.20 19.97 -5.83
N LYS A 69 7.05 20.45 -7.05
CA LYS A 69 5.86 21.20 -7.52
C LYS A 69 4.72 20.29 -7.95
N VAL A 70 4.97 18.98 -8.08
CA VAL A 70 3.98 18.00 -8.53
C VAL A 70 3.36 17.35 -7.30
N SER A 71 2.04 17.29 -7.25
CA SER A 71 1.31 16.55 -6.23
C SER A 71 1.15 15.09 -6.63
N PHE A 72 1.16 14.22 -5.62
CA PHE A 72 0.89 12.80 -5.79
C PHE A 72 -0.55 12.51 -5.39
N ASP A 73 -1.44 12.53 -6.36
CA ASP A 73 -2.82 12.10 -6.19
C ASP A 73 -3.20 11.16 -7.34
N PRO A 74 -3.84 10.01 -7.04
CA PRO A 74 -4.35 9.17 -8.12
C PRO A 74 -5.56 9.87 -8.76
N ILE A 75 -5.41 10.26 -10.01
CA ILE A 75 -6.48 10.85 -10.80
C ILE A 75 -7.04 9.81 -11.78
N PRO A 76 -8.36 9.80 -12.05
CA PRO A 76 -8.94 8.82 -12.97
C PRO A 76 -8.32 8.92 -14.37
N ILE A 77 -7.96 7.76 -14.91
CA ILE A 77 -7.41 7.59 -16.26
C ILE A 77 -8.39 6.76 -17.09
N HIS A 78 -8.61 7.17 -18.33
CA HIS A 78 -9.42 6.43 -19.29
C HIS A 78 -8.51 5.80 -20.32
N TYR A 79 -8.72 4.51 -20.60
CA TYR A 79 -8.07 3.83 -21.72
C TYR A 79 -9.02 3.78 -22.89
N CYS A 80 -8.56 4.21 -24.06
CA CYS A 80 -9.39 4.26 -25.28
C CYS A 80 -8.77 3.39 -26.36
N ALA A 81 -9.63 2.75 -27.17
CA ALA A 81 -9.20 1.98 -28.31
C ALA A 81 -8.74 2.88 -29.44
N PRO A 82 -7.67 2.49 -30.18
CA PRO A 82 -7.29 3.19 -31.39
C PRO A 82 -8.32 2.99 -32.51
N ALA A 83 -8.21 3.78 -33.58
CA ALA A 83 -9.10 3.66 -34.73
C ALA A 83 -9.09 2.24 -35.33
N GLY A 84 -10.25 1.69 -35.61
CA GLY A 84 -10.42 0.34 -36.11
C GLY A 84 -10.50 -0.76 -35.04
N TYR A 85 -10.42 -0.38 -33.76
CA TYR A 85 -10.56 -1.27 -32.61
C TYR A 85 -11.68 -0.81 -31.70
N ALA A 86 -12.18 -1.71 -30.89
CA ALA A 86 -13.21 -1.40 -29.90
C ALA A 86 -12.94 -2.20 -28.61
N ILE A 87 -13.47 -1.69 -27.51
CA ILE A 87 -13.39 -2.35 -26.21
C ILE A 87 -14.74 -3.01 -25.95
N LEU A 88 -14.70 -4.28 -25.58
CA LEU A 88 -15.88 -5.02 -25.14
C LEU A 88 -15.94 -4.94 -23.61
N LYS A 89 -17.07 -4.48 -23.10
CA LYS A 89 -17.32 -4.35 -21.67
C LYS A 89 -18.32 -5.40 -21.21
N CYS A 90 -17.92 -6.20 -20.22
CA CYS A 90 -18.81 -7.12 -19.55
C CYS A 90 -19.64 -6.38 -18.50
N ASN A 91 -20.95 -6.37 -18.66
CA ASN A 91 -21.88 -5.70 -17.76
C ASN A 91 -22.55 -6.65 -16.76
N ASN A 92 -22.13 -7.92 -16.72
CA ASN A 92 -22.66 -8.87 -15.77
C ASN A 92 -22.14 -8.53 -14.37
N LYS A 93 -23.05 -8.19 -13.46
CA LYS A 93 -22.74 -7.77 -12.09
C LYS A 93 -22.04 -8.84 -11.24
N THR A 94 -22.24 -10.10 -11.57
CA THR A 94 -21.66 -11.24 -10.86
C THR A 94 -20.50 -11.89 -11.60
N PHE A 95 -19.96 -11.23 -12.63
CA PHE A 95 -18.86 -11.77 -13.41
C PHE A 95 -17.58 -11.84 -12.58
N ASN A 96 -17.02 -13.06 -12.47
CA ASN A 96 -15.84 -13.31 -11.66
C ASN A 96 -14.51 -13.15 -12.41
N GLY A 97 -14.54 -12.71 -13.67
CA GLY A 97 -13.35 -12.50 -14.50
C GLY A 97 -13.01 -13.64 -15.44
N THR A 98 -13.67 -14.79 -15.34
CA THR A 98 -13.45 -15.99 -16.19
C THR A 98 -14.74 -16.52 -16.77
N GLY A 99 -14.65 -17.13 -17.93
CA GLY A 99 -15.80 -17.73 -18.61
C GLY A 99 -16.60 -16.75 -19.46
N PRO A 100 -17.80 -17.16 -19.92
CA PRO A 100 -18.64 -16.33 -20.77
C PRO A 100 -19.28 -15.17 -20.03
N CYS A 101 -19.42 -14.04 -20.70
CA CYS A 101 -20.16 -12.89 -20.20
C CYS A 101 -21.49 -12.80 -20.94
N ASN A 102 -22.60 -12.71 -20.21
CA ASN A 102 -23.95 -12.72 -20.77
C ASN A 102 -24.47 -11.33 -21.16
N ASN A 103 -23.83 -10.26 -20.73
CA ASN A 103 -24.26 -8.90 -21.03
C ASN A 103 -23.05 -8.07 -21.44
N VAL A 104 -22.84 -7.94 -22.73
CA VAL A 104 -21.65 -7.29 -23.30
C VAL A 104 -22.08 -6.03 -24.05
N SER A 105 -21.40 -4.93 -23.80
CA SER A 105 -21.52 -3.70 -24.58
C SER A 105 -20.18 -3.35 -25.24
N THR A 106 -20.25 -2.55 -26.30
CA THR A 106 -19.06 -2.03 -26.97
C THR A 106 -18.86 -0.58 -26.58
N VAL A 107 -17.64 -0.24 -26.17
CA VAL A 107 -17.28 1.12 -25.79
C VAL A 107 -16.00 1.54 -26.49
N GLN A 108 -15.83 2.84 -26.71
CA GLN A 108 -14.61 3.42 -27.25
C GLN A 108 -13.54 3.59 -26.18
N CYS A 109 -13.95 3.99 -24.98
CA CYS A 109 -13.07 4.22 -23.84
C CYS A 109 -13.64 3.54 -22.60
N THR A 110 -12.76 3.21 -21.66
CA THR A 110 -13.16 2.75 -20.33
C THR A 110 -13.72 3.90 -19.50
N HIS A 111 -14.36 3.56 -18.38
CA HIS A 111 -14.63 4.52 -17.32
C HIS A 111 -13.31 5.04 -16.71
N GLY A 112 -13.39 6.09 -15.89
CA GLY A 112 -12.23 6.61 -15.18
C GLY A 112 -11.72 5.62 -14.14
N ILE A 113 -10.49 5.15 -14.29
CA ILE A 113 -9.85 4.21 -13.36
C ILE A 113 -8.76 4.96 -12.61
N MET A 114 -8.87 5.01 -11.29
CA MET A 114 -7.84 5.62 -10.44
C MET A 114 -6.65 4.66 -10.30
N PRO A 115 -5.41 5.08 -10.64
CA PRO A 115 -4.23 4.23 -10.55
C PRO A 115 -3.71 4.13 -9.11
N VAL A 116 -4.48 3.55 -8.23
CA VAL A 116 -4.11 3.38 -6.83
C VAL A 116 -3.20 2.16 -6.69
N VAL A 117 -2.02 2.38 -6.12
CA VAL A 117 -1.04 1.32 -5.85
C VAL A 117 -1.08 0.99 -4.37
N SER A 118 -1.40 -0.25 -4.07
CA SER A 118 -1.46 -0.76 -2.70
C SER A 118 -1.16 -2.25 -2.66
N THR A 119 -0.92 -2.76 -1.47
CA THR A 119 -0.77 -4.20 -1.23
C THR A 119 -1.73 -4.66 -0.15
N GLN A 120 -2.13 -5.92 -0.19
CA GLN A 120 -3.05 -6.60 0.73
C GLN A 120 -4.50 -6.08 0.68
N LEU A 121 -4.70 -4.78 0.75
CA LEU A 121 -6.02 -4.15 0.69
C LEU A 121 -6.11 -3.28 -0.56
N LEU A 122 -7.23 -3.35 -1.27
CA LEU A 122 -7.51 -2.52 -2.43
C LEU A 122 -8.26 -1.27 -1.97
N LEU A 123 -7.72 -0.10 -2.30
CA LEU A 123 -8.20 1.19 -1.81
C LEU A 123 -8.91 1.97 -2.93
N ASN A 124 -9.94 2.72 -2.56
CA ASN A 124 -10.62 3.69 -3.42
C ASN A 124 -11.14 3.10 -4.74
N GLY A 125 -11.39 1.80 -4.78
CA GLY A 125 -12.01 1.12 -5.89
C GLY A 125 -13.53 1.20 -5.84
N SER A 126 -14.18 0.68 -6.88
CA SER A 126 -15.64 0.53 -6.89
C SER A 126 -16.06 -0.70 -6.08
N LYS A 127 -17.25 -0.63 -5.52
CA LYS A 127 -17.87 -1.77 -4.84
C LYS A 127 -18.46 -2.75 -5.86
N ALA A 128 -18.54 -4.03 -5.49
CA ALA A 128 -19.33 -4.98 -6.25
C ALA A 128 -20.82 -4.63 -6.17
N GLU A 129 -21.53 -4.75 -7.27
CA GLU A 129 -22.96 -4.55 -7.33
C GLU A 129 -23.67 -5.87 -6.98
N GLY A 130 -24.22 -5.97 -5.80
CA GLY A 130 -24.90 -7.18 -5.32
C GLY A 130 -24.08 -7.95 -4.30
N GLU A 131 -23.62 -9.14 -4.64
CA GLU A 131 -22.85 -10.00 -3.73
C GLU A 131 -21.35 -9.74 -3.79
N ILE A 132 -20.63 -10.18 -2.75
CA ILE A 132 -19.17 -10.27 -2.76
C ILE A 132 -18.73 -11.21 -3.89
N ILE A 133 -17.74 -10.78 -4.67
CA ILE A 133 -17.21 -11.58 -5.79
C ILE A 133 -15.80 -12.04 -5.44
N ILE A 134 -15.57 -13.35 -5.62
CA ILE A 134 -14.26 -13.98 -5.45
C ILE A 134 -13.67 -14.17 -6.85
N ARG A 135 -12.45 -13.64 -7.04
CA ARG A 135 -11.75 -13.70 -8.33
C ARG A 135 -10.42 -14.41 -8.17
N SER A 136 -10.15 -15.38 -9.03
CA SER A 136 -8.84 -16.03 -9.12
C SER A 136 -8.68 -16.63 -10.51
N GLU A 137 -7.46 -16.71 -11.00
CA GLU A 137 -7.16 -17.44 -12.23
C GLU A 137 -7.50 -18.93 -12.09
N ASN A 138 -7.18 -19.53 -10.95
CA ASN A 138 -7.54 -20.88 -10.58
C ASN A 138 -7.67 -20.98 -9.05
N ILE A 139 -8.90 -21.08 -8.57
CA ILE A 139 -9.21 -21.06 -7.14
C ILE A 139 -8.60 -22.25 -6.37
N THR A 140 -8.38 -23.35 -7.04
CA THR A 140 -7.79 -24.56 -6.42
C THR A 140 -6.26 -24.51 -6.38
N ASN A 141 -5.64 -23.62 -7.13
CA ASN A 141 -4.19 -23.43 -7.12
C ASN A 141 -3.78 -22.45 -6.05
N ASN A 142 -3.09 -22.93 -5.01
CA ASN A 142 -2.66 -22.13 -3.87
C ASN A 142 -1.57 -21.08 -4.21
N VAL A 143 -0.95 -21.17 -5.38
CA VAL A 143 0.03 -20.17 -5.86
C VAL A 143 -0.67 -18.94 -6.42
N LYS A 144 -1.91 -19.07 -6.89
CA LYS A 144 -2.68 -18.00 -7.49
C LYS A 144 -3.38 -17.15 -6.42
N SER A 145 -3.22 -15.84 -6.54
CA SER A 145 -3.86 -14.89 -5.63
C SER A 145 -5.38 -14.91 -5.80
N ILE A 146 -6.07 -14.75 -4.70
CA ILE A 146 -7.52 -14.57 -4.68
C ILE A 146 -7.79 -13.08 -4.43
N ILE A 147 -8.59 -12.47 -5.29
CA ILE A 147 -9.07 -11.11 -5.11
C ILE A 147 -10.51 -11.17 -4.60
N VAL A 148 -10.74 -10.51 -3.49
CA VAL A 148 -12.06 -10.39 -2.90
C VAL A 148 -12.60 -9.00 -3.20
N HIS A 149 -13.66 -8.92 -3.98
CA HIS A 149 -14.33 -7.68 -4.32
C HIS A 149 -15.53 -7.49 -3.41
N LEU A 150 -15.40 -6.56 -2.46
CA LEU A 150 -16.42 -6.31 -1.46
C LEU A 150 -17.62 -5.56 -2.08
N ASN A 151 -18.82 -5.88 -1.62
CA ASN A 151 -20.03 -5.18 -1.98
C ASN A 151 -20.36 -3.98 -1.07
N GLU A 152 -19.68 -3.90 0.06
CA GLU A 152 -19.72 -2.76 0.97
C GLU A 152 -18.29 -2.32 1.29
N SER A 153 -18.04 -1.03 1.20
CA SER A 153 -16.72 -0.49 1.51
C SER A 153 -16.48 -0.46 3.02
N VAL A 154 -15.27 -0.76 3.43
CA VAL A 154 -14.82 -0.64 4.81
C VAL A 154 -13.93 0.58 4.91
N LYS A 155 -14.30 1.51 5.79
CA LYS A 155 -13.54 2.73 5.98
C LYS A 155 -12.25 2.44 6.74
N ILE A 156 -11.13 2.85 6.17
CA ILE A 156 -9.82 2.86 6.81
C ILE A 156 -9.32 4.29 6.91
N VAL A 157 -8.87 4.70 8.08
CA VAL A 157 -8.33 6.03 8.32
C VAL A 157 -6.89 5.89 8.76
N CYS A 158 -5.98 6.40 7.95
CA CYS A 158 -4.56 6.39 8.23
C CYS A 158 -4.10 7.82 8.50
N THR A 159 -3.33 7.99 9.56
CA THR A 159 -2.91 9.29 10.03
C THR A 159 -1.41 9.32 10.27
N ARG A 160 -0.77 10.38 9.81
CA ARG A 160 0.57 10.74 10.21
C ARG A 160 0.48 12.04 10.98
N PRO A 161 0.62 12.01 12.31
CA PRO A 161 0.42 13.20 13.15
C PRO A 161 1.56 14.22 13.06
N ASN A 162 2.67 13.88 12.40
CA ASN A 162 3.86 14.74 12.33
C ASN A 162 3.86 15.57 11.05
N ASN A 163 4.14 16.85 11.17
CA ASN A 163 4.47 17.71 10.05
C ASN A 163 5.97 17.67 9.77
N ASN A 164 6.35 17.19 8.60
CA ASN A 164 7.73 17.24 8.15
C ASN A 164 8.00 18.61 7.52
N THR A 165 9.13 19.22 7.88
CA THR A 165 9.64 20.40 7.19
C THR A 165 10.61 19.97 6.10
N ARG A 166 10.59 20.70 4.98
CA ARG A 166 11.42 20.43 3.82
C ARG A 166 12.41 21.56 3.60
N LYS A 167 13.66 21.21 3.34
CA LYS A 167 14.69 22.17 2.92
C LYS A 167 15.29 21.77 1.59
N SER A 168 15.76 22.77 0.84
CA SER A 168 16.48 22.60 -0.38
C SER A 168 17.98 22.55 -0.10
N ILE A 169 18.66 21.53 -0.60
CA ILE A 169 20.11 21.37 -0.49
C ILE A 169 20.68 21.32 -1.91
N ARG A 170 21.61 22.23 -2.20
CA ARG A 170 22.28 22.23 -3.50
C ARG A 170 23.26 21.06 -3.60
N ILE A 171 23.12 20.22 -4.60
CA ILE A 171 23.99 19.08 -4.86
C ILE A 171 24.83 19.23 -6.13
N GLY A 172 24.56 20.24 -6.94
CA GLY A 172 25.28 20.54 -8.18
C GLY A 172 24.73 21.79 -8.86
N PRO A 173 25.31 22.23 -9.98
CA PRO A 173 24.81 23.38 -10.73
C PRO A 173 23.39 23.12 -11.25
N GLY A 174 22.43 23.96 -10.84
CA GLY A 174 21.03 23.83 -11.20
C GLY A 174 20.32 22.62 -10.59
N GLN A 175 20.96 21.91 -9.66
CA GLN A 175 20.41 20.72 -9.02
C GLN A 175 20.16 20.97 -7.54
N ALA A 176 18.98 20.64 -7.07
CA ALA A 176 18.60 20.75 -5.68
C ALA A 176 18.02 19.42 -5.18
N PHE A 177 18.47 19.01 -4.00
CA PHE A 177 17.93 17.88 -3.26
C PHE A 177 17.01 18.42 -2.16
N TYR A 178 15.77 17.96 -2.12
CA TYR A 178 14.81 18.34 -1.09
C TYR A 178 14.78 17.27 -0.02
N ALA A 179 15.12 17.66 1.20
CA ALA A 179 15.27 16.77 2.33
C ALA A 179 14.41 17.22 3.50
N THR A 180 14.07 16.27 4.36
CA THR A 180 13.39 16.55 5.62
C THR A 180 14.39 17.13 6.61
N ASN A 181 14.08 18.32 7.13
CA ASN A 181 14.94 19.04 8.07
C ASN A 181 14.55 18.82 9.53
N GLY A 182 13.27 18.65 9.80
CA GLY A 182 12.76 18.49 11.15
C GLY A 182 11.34 17.97 11.15
N ILE A 183 10.89 17.57 12.33
CA ILE A 183 9.52 17.15 12.57
C ILE A 183 8.87 18.21 13.44
N ILE A 184 7.78 18.80 12.96
CA ILE A 184 6.97 19.75 13.73
C ILE A 184 5.79 18.99 14.32
N GLY A 185 5.66 19.03 15.64
CA GLY A 185 4.57 18.40 16.37
C GLY A 185 5.00 17.17 17.16
N ASP A 186 4.03 16.37 17.55
CA ASP A 186 4.24 15.17 18.36
C ASP A 186 4.87 14.06 17.54
N ILE A 187 5.94 13.42 18.03
CA ILE A 187 6.62 12.31 17.36
C ILE A 187 5.79 11.03 17.54
N ARG A 188 4.57 11.03 17.05
CA ARG A 188 3.73 9.85 16.99
C ARG A 188 3.91 9.18 15.65
N GLN A 189 3.87 7.86 15.67
CA GLN A 189 4.01 7.05 14.46
C GLN A 189 2.74 7.11 13.61
N ALA A 190 2.90 6.99 12.30
CA ALA A 190 1.77 6.80 11.40
C ALA A 190 1.00 5.52 11.79
N HIS A 191 -0.31 5.59 11.78
CA HIS A 191 -1.18 4.47 12.13
C HIS A 191 -2.45 4.49 11.31
N CYS A 192 -3.05 3.33 11.16
CA CYS A 192 -4.34 3.15 10.50
C CYS A 192 -5.37 2.59 11.48
N ASN A 193 -6.61 3.03 11.35
CA ASN A 193 -7.73 2.59 12.16
C ASN A 193 -8.85 2.05 11.27
N ILE A 194 -9.39 0.91 11.67
CA ILE A 194 -10.60 0.33 11.09
C ILE A 194 -11.55 -0.03 12.24
N SER A 195 -12.84 0.18 12.04
CA SER A 195 -13.85 -0.28 12.99
C SER A 195 -13.78 -1.81 13.13
N ALA A 196 -13.53 -2.28 14.34
CA ALA A 196 -13.41 -3.71 14.62
C ALA A 196 -14.71 -4.47 14.30
N GLU A 197 -15.86 -3.89 14.61
CA GLU A 197 -17.16 -4.46 14.30
C GLU A 197 -17.37 -4.61 12.80
N ASN A 198 -17.17 -3.54 12.04
CA ASN A 198 -17.34 -3.56 10.59
C ASN A 198 -16.38 -4.53 9.90
N TRP A 199 -15.16 -4.62 10.40
CA TRP A 199 -14.15 -5.53 9.84
C TRP A 199 -14.50 -7.00 10.14
N THR A 200 -14.88 -7.30 11.36
CA THR A 200 -15.32 -8.65 11.76
C THR A 200 -16.49 -9.12 10.92
N ASP A 201 -17.49 -8.27 10.76
CA ASP A 201 -18.66 -8.56 9.92
C ASP A 201 -18.27 -8.77 8.46
N THR A 202 -17.35 -7.97 7.95
CA THR A 202 -16.81 -8.12 6.59
C THR A 202 -16.11 -9.45 6.41
N LEU A 203 -15.22 -9.84 7.33
CA LEU A 203 -14.53 -11.13 7.29
C LEU A 203 -15.49 -12.31 7.39
N HIS A 204 -16.53 -12.18 8.18
CA HIS A 204 -17.58 -13.19 8.27
C HIS A 204 -18.29 -13.39 6.94
N ARG A 205 -18.66 -12.30 6.26
CA ARG A 205 -19.32 -12.35 4.94
C ARG A 205 -18.38 -12.91 3.86
N VAL A 206 -17.10 -12.51 3.88
CA VAL A 206 -16.08 -13.04 2.97
C VAL A 206 -15.89 -14.55 3.19
N SER A 207 -15.83 -14.99 4.44
CA SER A 207 -15.69 -16.41 4.79
C SER A 207 -16.87 -17.24 4.29
N LYS A 208 -18.07 -16.72 4.41
CA LYS A 208 -19.28 -17.35 3.86
C LYS A 208 -19.17 -17.53 2.35
N LYS A 209 -18.69 -16.51 1.64
CA LYS A 209 -18.54 -16.58 0.19
C LYS A 209 -17.46 -17.57 -0.23
N LEU A 210 -16.34 -17.57 0.49
CA LEU A 210 -15.26 -18.55 0.24
C LEU A 210 -15.71 -19.98 0.53
N ALA A 211 -16.58 -20.20 1.50
CA ALA A 211 -17.11 -21.52 1.83
C ALA A 211 -17.92 -22.15 0.70
N GLU A 212 -18.46 -21.36 -0.22
CA GLU A 212 -19.13 -21.86 -1.43
C GLU A 212 -18.14 -22.57 -2.38
N TYR A 213 -16.90 -22.11 -2.42
CA TYR A 213 -15.82 -22.71 -3.21
C TYR A 213 -15.09 -23.84 -2.47
N PHE A 214 -15.11 -23.82 -1.16
CA PHE A 214 -14.45 -24.81 -0.30
C PHE A 214 -15.44 -25.41 0.70
N PRO A 215 -16.38 -26.25 0.24
CA PRO A 215 -17.40 -26.82 1.10
C PRO A 215 -16.78 -27.72 2.17
N ASN A 216 -17.36 -27.71 3.36
CA ASN A 216 -16.94 -28.52 4.52
C ASN A 216 -15.49 -28.25 4.99
N LYS A 217 -14.94 -27.09 4.70
CA LYS A 217 -13.63 -26.67 5.17
C LYS A 217 -13.72 -25.40 5.97
N ALA A 218 -12.87 -25.28 6.99
CA ALA A 218 -12.71 -24.04 7.74
C ALA A 218 -11.93 -23.01 6.91
N ILE A 219 -12.33 -21.76 6.95
CA ILE A 219 -11.63 -20.64 6.33
C ILE A 219 -10.86 -19.92 7.44
N ARG A 220 -9.56 -19.89 7.30
CA ARG A 220 -8.68 -19.30 8.29
C ARG A 220 -7.92 -18.11 7.71
N PHE A 221 -8.07 -16.97 8.36
CA PHE A 221 -7.28 -15.78 8.06
C PHE A 221 -6.05 -15.72 8.95
N GLN A 222 -4.90 -15.50 8.34
CA GLN A 222 -3.63 -15.43 9.03
C GLN A 222 -2.82 -14.24 8.52
N PRO A 223 -1.88 -13.72 9.33
CA PRO A 223 -0.90 -12.77 8.86
C PRO A 223 -0.07 -13.30 7.69
N SER A 224 0.58 -12.40 6.95
CA SER A 224 1.47 -12.77 5.86
C SER A 224 2.53 -13.77 6.32
N SER A 225 2.84 -14.74 5.46
CA SER A 225 3.83 -15.80 5.74
C SER A 225 5.29 -15.34 5.61
N GLY A 226 5.53 -14.15 5.09
CA GLY A 226 6.85 -13.59 4.89
C GLY A 226 7.06 -13.01 3.49
N GLY A 227 8.25 -12.52 3.26
CA GLY A 227 8.64 -11.84 2.03
C GLY A 227 9.09 -10.41 2.28
N ASP A 228 9.16 -9.62 1.22
CA ASP A 228 9.53 -8.22 1.32
C ASP A 228 8.50 -7.41 2.11
N LEU A 229 8.94 -6.31 2.69
CA LEU A 229 8.09 -5.45 3.52
C LEU A 229 6.85 -4.96 2.77
N GLU A 230 6.98 -4.68 1.50
CA GLU A 230 5.91 -4.18 0.65
C GLU A 230 4.72 -5.16 0.54
N ILE A 231 4.98 -6.46 0.69
CA ILE A 231 3.94 -7.50 0.59
C ILE A 231 3.54 -8.10 1.94
N THR A 232 4.41 -8.04 2.95
CA THR A 232 4.11 -8.54 4.30
C THR A 232 3.25 -7.58 5.09
N ARG A 233 3.20 -6.33 4.67
CA ARG A 233 2.42 -5.26 5.29
C ARG A 233 1.49 -4.64 4.26
N HIS A 234 0.46 -3.98 4.74
CA HIS A 234 -0.36 -3.14 3.89
C HIS A 234 0.44 -1.87 3.57
N SER A 235 0.93 -1.78 2.34
CA SER A 235 1.68 -0.63 1.86
C SER A 235 0.86 0.17 0.86
N PHE A 236 0.98 1.48 0.92
CA PHE A 236 0.33 2.41 0.01
C PHE A 236 1.03 3.77 0.04
N ASN A 237 0.71 4.61 -0.92
CA ASN A 237 1.21 5.98 -1.00
C ASN A 237 0.05 6.96 -0.78
N CYS A 238 0.23 7.90 0.12
CA CYS A 238 -0.73 8.96 0.38
C CYS A 238 -0.02 10.31 0.34
N GLY A 239 -0.33 11.13 -0.66
CA GLY A 239 0.27 12.46 -0.82
C GLY A 239 1.78 12.45 -1.00
N GLY A 240 2.36 11.40 -1.59
CA GLY A 240 3.80 11.23 -1.74
C GLY A 240 4.50 10.55 -0.57
N GLU A 241 3.79 10.29 0.52
CA GLU A 241 4.30 9.58 1.68
C GLU A 241 3.96 8.09 1.60
N PHE A 242 4.95 7.23 1.86
CA PHE A 242 4.77 5.79 1.87
C PHE A 242 4.37 5.31 3.27
N PHE A 243 3.29 4.55 3.33
CA PHE A 243 2.77 3.94 4.56
C PHE A 243 2.98 2.44 4.52
N TYR A 244 3.37 1.87 5.65
CA TYR A 244 3.49 0.43 5.86
C TYR A 244 2.75 0.09 7.15
N CYS A 245 1.60 -0.57 7.03
CA CYS A 245 0.76 -0.90 8.17
C CYS A 245 0.81 -2.40 8.46
N ASP A 246 1.03 -2.76 9.71
CA ASP A 246 0.96 -4.15 10.15
C ASP A 246 -0.50 -4.60 10.19
N THR A 247 -0.82 -5.62 9.42
CA THR A 247 -2.18 -6.17 9.30
C THR A 247 -2.38 -7.47 10.09
N SER A 248 -1.47 -7.82 10.97
CA SER A 248 -1.54 -9.06 11.76
C SER A 248 -2.80 -9.13 12.63
N LYS A 249 -3.31 -7.99 13.08
CA LYS A 249 -4.57 -7.92 13.83
C LYS A 249 -5.82 -7.96 12.95
N LEU A 250 -5.69 -7.65 11.66
CA LEU A 250 -6.79 -7.70 10.70
C LEU A 250 -7.09 -9.12 10.26
N PHE A 251 -6.04 -9.85 9.90
CA PHE A 251 -6.15 -11.21 9.38
C PHE A 251 -5.82 -12.22 10.46
N ASN A 252 -6.73 -12.37 11.40
CA ASN A 252 -6.56 -13.25 12.55
C ASN A 252 -7.90 -13.80 13.00
N GLY A 253 -8.38 -14.82 12.34
CA GLY A 253 -9.66 -15.44 12.69
C GLY A 253 -9.93 -16.70 11.87
N THR A 254 -10.85 -17.51 12.35
CA THR A 254 -11.28 -18.76 11.71
C THR A 254 -12.78 -18.80 11.58
N TYR A 255 -13.27 -19.07 10.38
CA TYR A 255 -14.66 -19.39 10.11
C TYR A 255 -14.79 -20.91 10.00
N MET A 256 -15.55 -21.49 10.92
CA MET A 256 -15.76 -22.94 10.99
C MET A 256 -16.82 -23.40 9.97
N ALA A 257 -16.71 -24.63 9.50
CA ALA A 257 -17.66 -25.20 8.56
C ALA A 257 -19.10 -25.27 9.09
N ASN A 258 -19.28 -25.24 10.41
CA ASN A 258 -20.60 -25.17 11.05
C ASN A 258 -21.22 -23.76 11.11
N GLY A 259 -20.58 -22.76 10.53
CA GLY A 259 -21.06 -21.39 10.52
C GLY A 259 -20.58 -20.52 11.68
N THR A 260 -19.74 -21.03 12.57
CA THR A 260 -19.20 -20.28 13.70
C THR A 260 -17.91 -19.56 13.30
N TYR A 261 -17.81 -18.27 13.61
CA TYR A 261 -16.61 -17.48 13.42
C TYR A 261 -15.91 -17.25 14.76
N MET A 262 -14.62 -17.53 14.82
CA MET A 262 -13.81 -17.35 16.02
C MET A 262 -12.62 -16.45 15.73
N PHE A 263 -12.48 -15.38 16.52
CA PHE A 263 -11.24 -14.59 16.57
C PHE A 263 -10.19 -15.34 17.39
N ASN A 264 -8.98 -15.45 16.86
CA ASN A 264 -7.85 -15.87 17.68
C ASN A 264 -7.31 -14.63 18.42
N HIS A 265 -7.39 -14.67 19.74
CA HIS A 265 -6.78 -13.65 20.60
C HIS A 265 -5.29 -13.86 20.76
#